data_eb70f06b7ad9084fb5c6470ffa45c564
#
_entry.id   eb70f06b7ad9084fb5c6470ffa45c564
#
_cell.length_a   1.000
_cell.length_b   1.000
_cell.length_c   1.000
_cell.angle_alpha   90.00
_cell.angle_beta   90.00
_cell.angle_gamma   90.00
#
_symmetry.space_group_name_H-M   'P 1'
#
loop_
_entity.id
_entity.type
_entity.pdbx_description
1 polymer ?
#
loop_
_entity_poly.entity_id
_entity_poly.type
_entity_poly.pdbx_seq_one_letter_code
_entity_poly.pdbx_strand_id
1 'polypeptide(L)'
;MRRGGQGEEVGSVETIATAVTTRDQSARQVMEKLIQSVEKREKTLNCFVHLNSEAILKAADEVDARVASFSSADEARRAMPLCGVPVSIKDNLCTRDMPTTAGSRVLDAYVPPYDADVVQRLREAGAVLVGKTNLDAFGMGSSTENSDYGVTRNPCDEERVPGGSSGGAAAAVAAGFCTLSIGSDTGGSIRQPASFCGTVGLKPSYGRVSRAGLVAYASSLDTVGPLSMSVRDCAAALDAIAGCSENDATSASGDVTRIRAGVGADDDAAPSFVEALARADTMDASSSKPLNGTRVGLLRETMDENGVDACVRERVTAAMERLEMLGARVEEVSVPSFGLGLPAYYVIASSEASSNLSRYDGVRYGQRNGTASSLNDLYRLTRDAGFGAEVKRRVLMGTYALSAGYYDAYYKRAQQARLLISRELDRLLDERFDVLASPAAPTVAYRIGEKTNDPLSMYLGDLMTVNANLAGVPALVVPTPPTGDDSETMPVGVQLIGRMFGESELFRIGHAFQNL
;
A
#
# COMPACT_ATOMS: atom_id res chain seq x y z
N MET A 1 1.27 -10.44 -18.69
CA MET A 1 -0.08 -10.11 -19.21
C MET A 1 -0.05 -8.73 -19.83
N ARG A 2 -0.09 -8.63 -21.16
CA ARG A 2 -0.16 -7.33 -21.85
C ARG A 2 -1.59 -7.14 -22.31
N ARG A 3 -2.31 -6.21 -21.71
CA ARG A 3 -3.59 -5.75 -22.23
C ARG A 3 -3.82 -4.28 -21.99
N GLY A 4 -4.35 -3.66 -23.01
CA GLY A 4 -4.81 -2.29 -23.02
C GLY A 4 -3.71 -1.28 -23.26
N GLY A 5 -3.56 -0.85 -24.54
CA GLY A 5 -2.80 0.32 -24.98
C GLY A 5 -1.31 0.26 -24.64
N GLN A 6 -0.49 0.06 -25.65
CA GLN A 6 0.97 0.06 -25.54
C GLN A 6 1.50 1.38 -24.94
N GLY A 7 1.48 1.48 -23.58
CA GLY A 7 2.40 2.36 -22.89
C GLY A 7 3.79 1.71 -22.98
N GLU A 8 4.83 2.46 -23.31
CA GLU A 8 6.19 1.97 -23.22
C GLU A 8 6.43 1.52 -21.77
N GLU A 9 6.90 0.29 -21.58
CA GLU A 9 7.10 -0.35 -20.28
C GLU A 9 8.16 0.45 -19.50
N VAL A 10 7.79 1.03 -18.36
CA VAL A 10 8.76 1.62 -17.43
C VAL A 10 9.63 0.50 -16.89
N GLY A 11 10.96 0.63 -17.01
CA GLY A 11 11.90 -0.39 -16.58
C GLY A 11 11.79 -0.75 -15.10
N SER A 12 12.29 -1.93 -14.70
CA SER A 12 12.41 -2.33 -13.31
C SER A 12 13.38 -1.41 -12.53
N VAL A 13 13.31 -1.44 -11.20
CA VAL A 13 14.27 -0.74 -10.32
C VAL A 13 15.71 -1.08 -10.72
N GLU A 14 16.01 -2.38 -10.90
CA GLU A 14 17.34 -2.85 -11.26
C GLU A 14 17.81 -2.29 -12.61
N THR A 15 16.97 -2.36 -13.63
CA THR A 15 17.28 -1.89 -14.98
C THR A 15 17.56 -0.38 -15.01
N ILE A 16 16.68 0.41 -14.38
CA ILE A 16 16.81 1.87 -14.37
C ILE A 16 18.03 2.30 -13.58
N ALA A 17 18.17 1.81 -12.34
CA ALA A 17 19.25 2.25 -11.47
C ALA A 17 20.62 1.80 -12.00
N THR A 18 20.72 0.64 -12.66
CA THR A 18 21.95 0.24 -13.35
C THR A 18 22.27 1.19 -14.49
N ALA A 19 21.31 1.43 -15.41
CA ALA A 19 21.54 2.31 -16.56
C ALA A 19 21.94 3.73 -16.16
N VAL A 20 21.36 4.27 -15.07
CA VAL A 20 21.68 5.63 -14.59
C VAL A 20 23.05 5.66 -13.91
N THR A 21 23.38 4.67 -13.07
CA THR A 21 24.68 4.65 -12.37
C THR A 21 25.85 4.33 -13.29
N THR A 22 25.66 3.53 -14.36
CA THR A 22 26.66 3.29 -15.42
C THR A 22 26.75 4.44 -16.41
N ARG A 23 25.80 5.41 -16.35
CA ARG A 23 25.67 6.53 -17.29
C ARG A 23 25.33 6.13 -18.73
N ASP A 24 24.76 4.92 -18.92
CA ASP A 24 24.22 4.49 -20.21
C ASP A 24 22.94 5.27 -20.57
N GLN A 25 22.21 5.71 -19.54
CA GLN A 25 21.06 6.60 -19.64
C GLN A 25 21.07 7.59 -18.45
N SER A 26 20.67 8.86 -18.67
CA SER A 26 20.52 9.80 -17.56
C SER A 26 19.14 9.64 -16.89
N ALA A 27 19.06 10.01 -15.61
CA ALA A 27 17.78 10.09 -14.89
C ALA A 27 16.82 11.05 -15.61
N ARG A 28 17.34 12.15 -16.16
CA ARG A 28 16.55 13.09 -17.00
C ARG A 28 15.90 12.39 -18.19
N GLN A 29 16.66 11.58 -18.95
CA GLN A 29 16.12 10.86 -20.10
C GLN A 29 15.04 9.84 -19.72
N VAL A 30 15.19 9.19 -18.55
CA VAL A 30 14.13 8.32 -17.99
C VAL A 30 12.86 9.12 -17.75
N MET A 31 12.96 10.30 -17.09
CA MET A 31 11.81 11.13 -16.77
C MET A 31 11.17 11.77 -18.00
N GLU A 32 11.93 12.17 -19.02
CA GLU A 32 11.38 12.69 -20.28
C GLU A 32 10.47 11.70 -20.99
N LYS A 33 10.89 10.43 -21.06
CA LYS A 33 10.06 9.34 -21.61
C LYS A 33 8.81 9.10 -20.78
N LEU A 34 8.97 9.07 -19.45
CA LEU A 34 7.86 8.89 -18.52
C LEU A 34 6.79 9.98 -18.67
N ILE A 35 7.19 11.25 -18.67
CA ILE A 35 6.29 12.40 -18.80
C ILE A 35 5.47 12.29 -20.09
N GLN A 36 6.09 11.93 -21.22
CA GLN A 36 5.38 11.72 -22.49
C GLN A 36 4.32 10.61 -22.39
N SER A 37 4.59 9.53 -21.63
CA SER A 37 3.63 8.46 -21.39
C SER A 37 2.48 8.92 -20.50
N VAL A 38 2.76 9.66 -19.44
CA VAL A 38 1.77 10.21 -18.49
C VAL A 38 0.81 11.16 -19.20
N GLU A 39 1.32 12.09 -20.01
CA GLU A 39 0.51 13.11 -20.71
C GLU A 39 -0.56 12.49 -21.63
N LYS A 40 -0.34 11.29 -22.13
CA LYS A 40 -1.28 10.60 -23.03
C LYS A 40 -2.56 10.12 -22.34
N ARG A 41 -2.48 9.70 -21.09
CA ARG A 41 -3.59 8.98 -20.41
C ARG A 41 -4.01 9.59 -19.06
N GLU A 42 -3.18 10.43 -18.43
CA GLU A 42 -3.45 10.95 -17.08
C GLU A 42 -4.75 11.75 -17.02
N LYS A 43 -5.08 12.51 -18.06
CA LYS A 43 -6.35 13.26 -18.14
C LYS A 43 -7.59 12.36 -18.01
N THR A 44 -7.48 11.11 -18.44
CA THR A 44 -8.57 10.12 -18.34
C THR A 44 -8.50 9.36 -17.01
N LEU A 45 -7.30 8.92 -16.62
CA LEU A 45 -7.11 8.05 -15.44
C LEU A 45 -7.21 8.81 -14.12
N ASN A 46 -6.80 10.07 -14.08
CA ASN A 46 -6.78 10.91 -12.87
C ASN A 46 -6.06 10.24 -11.70
N CYS A 47 -4.84 9.73 -11.97
CA CYS A 47 -4.02 9.06 -10.97
C CYS A 47 -3.39 10.05 -9.98
N PHE A 48 -3.13 11.30 -10.41
CA PHE A 48 -2.40 12.29 -9.63
C PHE A 48 -3.29 13.47 -9.22
N VAL A 49 -3.12 13.92 -7.98
CA VAL A 49 -3.64 15.21 -7.48
C VAL A 49 -2.68 16.35 -7.84
N HIS A 50 -1.38 16.05 -7.82
CA HIS A 50 -0.33 17.00 -8.17
C HIS A 50 0.76 16.33 -9.01
N LEU A 51 1.05 16.93 -10.16
CA LEU A 51 2.11 16.53 -11.08
C LEU A 51 2.70 17.80 -11.71
N ASN A 52 4.05 17.90 -11.71
CA ASN A 52 4.76 19.04 -12.28
C ASN A 52 5.98 18.55 -13.06
N SER A 53 5.88 18.52 -14.38
CA SER A 53 6.93 18.01 -15.28
C SER A 53 8.26 18.75 -15.15
N GLU A 54 8.23 20.07 -14.95
CA GLU A 54 9.45 20.88 -14.78
C GLU A 54 10.18 20.53 -13.46
N ALA A 55 9.45 20.36 -12.36
CA ALA A 55 10.00 19.97 -11.09
C ALA A 55 10.58 18.52 -11.14
N ILE A 56 9.90 17.62 -11.85
CA ILE A 56 10.40 16.24 -12.06
C ILE A 56 11.73 16.25 -12.81
N LEU A 57 11.82 17.00 -13.91
CA LEU A 57 13.06 17.09 -14.70
C LEU A 57 14.21 17.73 -13.90
N LYS A 58 13.92 18.75 -13.09
CA LYS A 58 14.90 19.35 -12.20
C LYS A 58 15.43 18.35 -11.17
N ALA A 59 14.53 17.58 -10.54
CA ALA A 59 14.93 16.53 -9.59
C ALA A 59 15.78 15.43 -10.26
N ALA A 60 15.48 15.09 -11.51
CA ALA A 60 16.30 14.17 -12.29
C ALA A 60 17.69 14.72 -12.59
N ASP A 61 17.82 16.00 -12.95
CA ASP A 61 19.13 16.68 -13.11
C ASP A 61 19.95 16.66 -11.81
N GLU A 62 19.31 16.81 -10.66
CA GLU A 62 19.98 16.71 -9.35
C GLU A 62 20.51 15.30 -9.07
N VAL A 63 19.76 14.25 -9.47
CA VAL A 63 20.24 12.86 -9.39
C VAL A 63 21.43 12.64 -10.34
N ASP A 64 21.35 13.09 -11.59
CA ASP A 64 22.45 12.97 -12.56
C ASP A 64 23.71 13.67 -12.06
N ALA A 65 23.58 14.85 -11.44
CA ALA A 65 24.71 15.56 -10.83
C ALA A 65 25.32 14.79 -9.64
N ARG A 66 24.50 14.13 -8.82
CA ARG A 66 24.99 13.25 -7.74
C ARG A 66 25.73 12.04 -8.31
N VAL A 67 25.22 11.39 -9.34
CA VAL A 67 25.90 10.27 -10.02
C VAL A 67 27.26 10.70 -10.54
N ALA A 68 27.37 11.91 -11.12
CA ALA A 68 28.64 12.44 -11.62
C ALA A 68 29.70 12.63 -10.54
N SER A 69 29.32 12.78 -9.26
CA SER A 69 30.25 12.98 -8.14
C SER A 69 30.88 11.69 -7.60
N PHE A 70 30.33 10.51 -7.95
CA PHE A 70 30.88 9.23 -7.53
C PHE A 70 32.03 8.77 -8.42
N SER A 71 33.01 8.08 -7.82
CA SER A 71 34.20 7.58 -8.49
C SER A 71 33.92 6.34 -9.39
N SER A 72 32.84 5.58 -9.09
CA SER A 72 32.45 4.40 -9.82
C SER A 72 30.92 4.18 -9.81
N ALA A 73 30.43 3.40 -10.78
CA ALA A 73 29.02 2.99 -10.81
C ALA A 73 28.62 2.16 -9.58
N ASP A 74 29.51 1.30 -9.09
CA ASP A 74 29.26 0.48 -7.89
C ASP A 74 29.14 1.32 -6.62
N GLU A 75 29.95 2.37 -6.50
CA GLU A 75 29.83 3.31 -5.39
C GLU A 75 28.50 4.07 -5.45
N ALA A 76 28.15 4.59 -6.62
CA ALA A 76 26.87 5.27 -6.85
C ALA A 76 25.68 4.32 -6.56
N ARG A 77 25.75 3.07 -7.01
CA ARG A 77 24.69 2.08 -6.80
C ARG A 77 24.49 1.72 -5.33
N ARG A 78 25.58 1.58 -4.56
CA ARG A 78 25.49 1.36 -3.09
C ARG A 78 24.92 2.54 -2.35
N ALA A 79 25.32 3.77 -2.73
CA ALA A 79 24.84 4.99 -2.09
C ALA A 79 23.41 5.36 -2.50
N MET A 80 23.00 5.01 -3.71
CA MET A 80 21.69 5.35 -4.30
C MET A 80 21.03 4.11 -4.94
N PRO A 81 20.50 3.19 -4.14
CA PRO A 81 19.90 1.94 -4.65
C PRO A 81 18.68 2.15 -5.56
N LEU A 82 18.00 3.28 -5.48
CA LEU A 82 16.89 3.69 -6.35
C LEU A 82 17.28 4.80 -7.34
N CYS A 83 18.54 4.84 -7.75
CA CYS A 83 19.08 5.91 -8.60
C CYS A 83 18.28 6.11 -9.89
N GLY A 84 17.66 7.28 -10.05
CA GLY A 84 16.84 7.64 -11.22
C GLY A 84 15.49 6.91 -11.33
N VAL A 85 15.11 6.08 -10.37
CA VAL A 85 13.83 5.36 -10.38
C VAL A 85 12.66 6.32 -10.15
N PRO A 86 11.64 6.33 -11.04
CA PRO A 86 10.44 7.15 -10.86
C PRO A 86 9.55 6.56 -9.77
N VAL A 87 9.27 7.36 -8.72
CA VAL A 87 8.44 6.98 -7.58
C VAL A 87 7.31 7.98 -7.38
N SER A 88 6.08 7.50 -7.31
CA SER A 88 4.92 8.32 -6.93
C SER A 88 4.58 8.18 -5.44
N ILE A 89 4.02 9.21 -4.86
CA ILE A 89 3.75 9.31 -3.43
C ILE A 89 2.26 9.56 -3.20
N LYS A 90 1.61 8.73 -2.39
CA LYS A 90 0.21 8.96 -2.01
C LYS A 90 0.05 10.31 -1.34
N ASP A 91 -0.99 11.06 -1.69
CA ASP A 91 -1.14 12.44 -1.29
C ASP A 91 -1.52 12.66 0.19
N ASN A 92 -1.42 11.63 1.01
CA ASN A 92 -1.44 11.72 2.46
C ASN A 92 -0.06 11.61 3.12
N LEU A 93 1.02 11.55 2.33
CA LEU A 93 2.41 11.60 2.81
C LEU A 93 2.98 12.99 2.54
N CYS A 94 3.50 13.64 3.58
CA CYS A 94 4.04 14.99 3.51
C CYS A 94 5.25 15.10 2.58
N THR A 95 5.25 16.12 1.73
CA THR A 95 6.36 16.49 0.83
C THR A 95 6.57 18.00 0.92
N ARG A 96 7.79 18.43 1.21
CA ARG A 96 8.13 19.86 1.46
C ARG A 96 8.04 20.76 0.22
N ASP A 97 7.96 20.18 -0.96
CA ASP A 97 8.00 20.85 -2.26
C ASP A 97 6.73 20.66 -3.09
N MET A 98 5.79 19.87 -2.59
CA MET A 98 4.50 19.61 -3.27
C MET A 98 3.35 19.73 -2.26
N PRO A 99 2.15 20.14 -2.69
CA PRO A 99 0.96 20.11 -1.85
C PRO A 99 0.71 18.70 -1.28
N THR A 100 0.17 18.65 -0.07
CA THR A 100 -0.30 17.41 0.58
C THR A 100 -1.72 17.66 1.08
N THR A 101 -2.70 17.14 0.35
CA THR A 101 -4.11 17.47 0.56
C THR A 101 -4.87 16.34 1.26
N ALA A 102 -4.30 15.14 1.32
CA ALA A 102 -4.98 13.93 1.77
C ALA A 102 -6.32 13.68 1.03
N GLY A 103 -6.41 14.09 -0.25
CA GLY A 103 -7.62 13.95 -1.06
C GLY A 103 -8.78 14.85 -0.63
N SER A 104 -8.54 15.88 0.19
CA SER A 104 -9.57 16.71 0.81
C SER A 104 -9.31 18.20 0.66
N ARG A 105 -10.37 18.96 0.40
CA ARG A 105 -10.31 20.44 0.32
C ARG A 105 -9.92 21.10 1.65
N VAL A 106 -10.01 20.42 2.76
CA VAL A 106 -9.58 20.98 4.06
C VAL A 106 -8.09 21.28 4.10
N LEU A 107 -7.29 20.57 3.29
CA LEU A 107 -5.84 20.79 3.12
C LEU A 107 -5.49 21.33 1.72
N ASP A 108 -6.44 21.90 0.99
CA ASP A 108 -6.20 22.43 -0.34
C ASP A 108 -5.03 23.43 -0.33
N ALA A 109 -4.10 23.27 -1.28
CA ALA A 109 -2.86 24.04 -1.40
C ALA A 109 -1.91 24.04 -0.18
N TYR A 110 -2.12 23.16 0.81
CA TYR A 110 -1.21 23.04 1.94
C TYR A 110 0.10 22.36 1.51
N VAL A 111 1.20 23.08 1.59
CA VAL A 111 2.56 22.56 1.38
C VAL A 111 3.22 22.36 2.75
N PRO A 112 3.54 21.13 3.14
CA PRO A 112 4.22 20.85 4.41
C PRO A 112 5.61 21.49 4.46
N PRO A 113 6.09 21.96 5.64
CA PRO A 113 7.46 22.48 5.77
C PRO A 113 8.53 21.38 5.86
N TYR A 114 8.16 20.11 5.78
CA TYR A 114 9.04 18.94 5.91
C TYR A 114 8.57 17.79 5.00
N ASP A 115 9.47 16.88 4.70
CA ASP A 115 9.18 15.59 4.08
C ASP A 115 8.77 14.55 5.16
N ALA A 116 7.89 13.63 4.82
CA ALA A 116 7.73 12.41 5.61
C ALA A 116 9.04 11.60 5.60
N ASP A 117 9.33 10.85 6.66
CA ASP A 117 10.55 10.05 6.75
C ASP A 117 10.76 9.13 5.53
N VAL A 118 9.68 8.50 5.07
CA VAL A 118 9.74 7.65 3.87
C VAL A 118 10.10 8.43 2.61
N VAL A 119 9.64 9.67 2.49
CA VAL A 119 9.96 10.56 1.36
C VAL A 119 11.42 10.98 1.40
N GLN A 120 11.93 11.32 2.59
CA GLN A 120 13.33 11.66 2.78
C GLN A 120 14.23 10.48 2.39
N ARG A 121 13.94 9.27 2.88
CA ARG A 121 14.70 8.05 2.56
C ARG A 121 14.69 7.73 1.07
N LEU A 122 13.57 7.91 0.37
CA LEU A 122 13.50 7.73 -1.08
C LEU A 122 14.40 8.71 -1.83
N ARG A 123 14.42 9.99 -1.43
CA ARG A 123 15.31 11.00 -2.02
C ARG A 123 16.79 10.67 -1.76
N GLU A 124 17.12 10.23 -0.56
CA GLU A 124 18.47 9.77 -0.18
C GLU A 124 18.90 8.57 -1.03
N ALA A 125 17.99 7.61 -1.26
CA ALA A 125 18.20 6.46 -2.14
C ALA A 125 18.30 6.81 -3.64
N GLY A 126 18.15 8.08 -4.03
CA GLY A 126 18.27 8.55 -5.41
C GLY A 126 17.03 8.43 -6.26
N ALA A 127 15.85 8.17 -5.66
CA ALA A 127 14.59 8.14 -6.39
C ALA A 127 14.19 9.53 -6.88
N VAL A 128 13.51 9.59 -8.04
CA VAL A 128 12.89 10.80 -8.57
C VAL A 128 11.39 10.77 -8.26
N LEU A 129 10.91 11.73 -7.45
CA LEU A 129 9.49 11.80 -7.11
C LEU A 129 8.71 12.40 -8.28
N VAL A 130 7.75 11.64 -8.82
CA VAL A 130 7.01 12.04 -10.03
C VAL A 130 5.69 12.75 -9.74
N GLY A 131 5.15 12.63 -8.53
CA GLY A 131 3.91 13.33 -8.18
C GLY A 131 3.20 12.77 -6.96
N LYS A 132 2.06 13.39 -6.63
CA LYS A 132 1.19 13.03 -5.50
C LYS A 132 -0.04 12.30 -6.03
N THR A 133 -0.20 11.02 -5.67
CA THR A 133 -1.29 10.19 -6.21
C THR A 133 -2.59 10.40 -5.46
N ASN A 134 -3.69 10.36 -6.21
CA ASN A 134 -5.05 10.49 -5.71
C ASN A 134 -5.44 9.35 -4.76
N LEU A 135 -6.40 9.65 -3.86
CA LEU A 135 -6.82 8.72 -2.81
C LEU A 135 -8.23 9.06 -2.32
N ASP A 136 -8.89 8.12 -1.66
CA ASP A 136 -10.07 8.47 -0.85
C ASP A 136 -9.65 9.41 0.28
N ALA A 137 -10.41 10.48 0.50
CA ALA A 137 -10.09 11.54 1.45
C ALA A 137 -9.71 10.98 2.84
N PHE A 138 -8.54 11.39 3.35
CA PHE A 138 -7.93 10.91 4.61
C PHE A 138 -7.74 9.39 4.72
N GLY A 139 -7.70 8.68 3.58
CA GLY A 139 -7.63 7.24 3.57
C GLY A 139 -8.96 6.54 3.88
N MET A 140 -10.07 7.26 3.86
CA MET A 140 -11.40 6.77 4.22
C MET A 140 -12.22 6.43 3.00
N GLY A 141 -12.10 5.22 2.52
CA GLY A 141 -12.85 4.73 1.38
C GLY A 141 -12.58 3.27 1.14
N SER A 142 -12.73 2.83 -0.08
CA SER A 142 -12.18 1.61 -0.66
C SER A 142 -12.25 1.64 -2.18
N SER A 143 -12.41 2.84 -2.80
CA SER A 143 -12.63 2.92 -4.25
C SER A 143 -11.91 4.08 -4.95
N THR A 144 -11.41 5.06 -4.21
CA THR A 144 -10.87 6.33 -4.70
C THR A 144 -11.94 7.19 -5.42
N GLU A 145 -13.22 6.97 -5.06
CA GLU A 145 -14.33 7.83 -5.45
C GLU A 145 -14.60 8.94 -4.43
N ASN A 146 -14.13 8.79 -3.18
CA ASN A 146 -14.31 9.76 -2.09
C ASN A 146 -13.22 10.84 -2.06
N SER A 147 -12.70 11.23 -3.21
CA SER A 147 -11.71 12.29 -3.36
C SER A 147 -12.36 13.59 -3.81
N ASP A 148 -11.98 14.72 -3.19
CA ASP A 148 -12.40 16.06 -3.63
C ASP A 148 -11.70 16.51 -4.94
N TYR A 149 -10.76 15.69 -5.47
CA TYR A 149 -10.00 15.93 -6.71
C TYR A 149 -10.47 15.05 -7.88
N GLY A 150 -11.64 14.43 -7.73
CA GLY A 150 -12.27 13.59 -8.76
C GLY A 150 -11.92 12.11 -8.63
N VAL A 151 -12.60 11.30 -9.44
CA VAL A 151 -12.49 9.84 -9.42
C VAL A 151 -11.27 9.39 -10.20
N THR A 152 -10.49 8.48 -9.63
CA THR A 152 -9.45 7.75 -10.37
C THR A 152 -10.07 6.54 -11.08
N ARG A 153 -9.63 6.26 -12.30
CA ARG A 153 -10.11 5.14 -13.12
C ARG A 153 -9.11 3.99 -13.12
N ASN A 154 -9.61 2.77 -13.23
CA ASN A 154 -8.76 1.59 -13.32
C ASN A 154 -8.13 1.48 -14.71
N PRO A 155 -6.80 1.37 -14.85
CA PRO A 155 -6.14 1.24 -16.15
C PRO A 155 -6.51 -0.01 -16.94
N CYS A 156 -7.01 -1.06 -16.27
CA CYS A 156 -7.47 -2.30 -16.91
C CYS A 156 -8.85 -2.17 -17.54
N ASP A 157 -9.72 -1.32 -16.95
CA ASP A 157 -11.05 -0.95 -17.45
C ASP A 157 -11.43 0.41 -16.88
N GLU A 158 -11.43 1.45 -17.72
CA GLU A 158 -11.64 2.84 -17.31
C GLU A 158 -13.06 3.15 -16.80
N GLU A 159 -14.02 2.22 -16.94
CA GLU A 159 -15.35 2.33 -16.35
C GLU A 159 -15.41 1.78 -14.90
N ARG A 160 -14.31 1.22 -14.40
CA ARG A 160 -14.24 0.60 -13.08
C ARG A 160 -13.35 1.38 -12.12
N VAL A 161 -13.58 1.12 -10.83
CA VAL A 161 -12.76 1.70 -9.75
C VAL A 161 -11.37 1.03 -9.70
N PRO A 162 -10.31 1.75 -9.34
CA PRO A 162 -8.98 1.18 -9.13
C PRO A 162 -8.85 0.51 -7.75
N GLY A 163 -9.92 0.59 -6.93
CA GLY A 163 -9.84 0.31 -5.51
C GLY A 163 -9.35 1.50 -4.70
N GLY A 164 -9.17 1.29 -3.42
CA GLY A 164 -8.76 2.36 -2.50
C GLY A 164 -8.41 1.87 -1.08
N SER A 165 -7.91 2.81 -0.32
CA SER A 165 -7.76 4.24 -0.58
C SER A 165 -6.52 4.63 -1.40
N SER A 166 -5.56 3.73 -1.71
CA SER A 166 -4.39 4.03 -2.55
C SER A 166 -4.65 3.73 -4.04
N GLY A 167 -5.85 4.07 -4.56
CA GLY A 167 -6.23 3.74 -5.93
C GLY A 167 -5.41 4.48 -6.97
N GLY A 168 -5.11 5.76 -6.78
CA GLY A 168 -4.21 6.50 -7.66
C GLY A 168 -2.80 5.92 -7.71
N ALA A 169 -2.30 5.39 -6.58
CA ALA A 169 -1.00 4.72 -6.49
C ALA A 169 -0.96 3.42 -7.31
N ALA A 170 -1.97 2.54 -7.12
CA ALA A 170 -2.06 1.29 -7.88
C ALA A 170 -2.29 1.55 -9.37
N ALA A 171 -3.17 2.50 -9.71
CA ALA A 171 -3.45 2.88 -11.09
C ALA A 171 -2.21 3.47 -11.79
N ALA A 172 -1.43 4.32 -11.12
CA ALA A 172 -0.20 4.90 -11.67
C ALA A 172 0.84 3.82 -12.00
N VAL A 173 1.03 2.83 -11.11
CA VAL A 173 1.91 1.68 -11.37
C VAL A 173 1.40 0.84 -12.53
N ALA A 174 0.13 0.46 -12.53
CA ALA A 174 -0.47 -0.36 -13.59
C ALA A 174 -0.47 0.33 -14.96
N ALA A 175 -0.57 1.66 -14.99
CA ALA A 175 -0.51 2.46 -16.21
C ALA A 175 0.92 2.70 -16.70
N GLY A 176 1.95 2.33 -15.94
CA GLY A 176 3.35 2.63 -16.27
C GLY A 176 3.73 4.10 -16.06
N PHE A 177 3.07 4.82 -15.16
CA PHE A 177 3.37 6.21 -14.82
C PHE A 177 4.45 6.34 -13.73
N CYS A 178 4.88 5.26 -13.18
CA CYS A 178 6.01 5.12 -12.26
C CYS A 178 6.40 3.65 -12.13
N THR A 179 7.65 3.38 -11.74
CA THR A 179 8.11 2.02 -11.41
C THR A 179 7.58 1.61 -10.03
N LEU A 180 7.61 2.54 -9.09
CA LEU A 180 7.19 2.34 -7.71
C LEU A 180 6.16 3.39 -7.31
N SER A 181 5.25 3.01 -6.42
CA SER A 181 4.39 3.96 -5.71
C SER A 181 4.38 3.66 -4.21
N ILE A 182 4.37 4.69 -3.39
CA ILE A 182 4.24 4.55 -1.94
C ILE A 182 2.82 4.90 -1.52
N GLY A 183 2.14 3.93 -0.94
CA GLY A 183 0.78 4.05 -0.44
C GLY A 183 0.70 4.01 1.08
N SER A 184 -0.53 3.99 1.60
CA SER A 184 -0.83 3.71 3.00
C SER A 184 -1.95 2.67 3.11
N ASP A 185 -1.89 1.83 4.14
CA ASP A 185 -2.83 0.73 4.38
C ASP A 185 -3.27 0.76 5.85
N THR A 186 -4.54 1.05 6.06
CA THR A 186 -5.17 1.06 7.39
C THR A 186 -6.11 -0.12 7.58
N GLY A 187 -6.76 -0.56 6.49
CA GLY A 187 -7.68 -1.69 6.47
C GLY A 187 -7.62 -2.54 5.20
N GLY A 188 -6.62 -2.29 4.32
CA GLY A 188 -6.50 -2.94 3.01
C GLY A 188 -6.11 -1.98 1.90
N SER A 189 -5.86 -0.72 2.24
CA SER A 189 -5.76 0.38 1.27
C SER A 189 -4.52 0.36 0.35
N ILE A 190 -3.60 -0.57 0.47
CA ILE A 190 -2.56 -0.93 -0.52
C ILE A 190 -2.99 -2.21 -1.23
N ARG A 191 -3.44 -3.20 -0.48
CA ARG A 191 -3.64 -4.59 -0.92
C ARG A 191 -4.86 -4.74 -1.83
N GLN A 192 -5.98 -4.12 -1.47
CA GLN A 192 -7.19 -4.18 -2.28
C GLN A 192 -7.00 -3.47 -3.64
N PRO A 193 -6.49 -2.21 -3.73
CA PRO A 193 -6.23 -1.60 -5.02
C PRO A 193 -5.13 -2.31 -5.82
N ALA A 194 -4.13 -2.95 -5.17
CA ALA A 194 -3.17 -3.81 -5.86
C ALA A 194 -3.87 -4.98 -6.56
N SER A 195 -4.82 -5.64 -5.90
CA SER A 195 -5.64 -6.70 -6.51
C SER A 195 -6.46 -6.19 -7.69
N PHE A 196 -7.12 -5.05 -7.56
CA PHE A 196 -8.02 -4.50 -8.58
C PHE A 196 -7.28 -3.98 -9.83
N CYS A 197 -6.05 -3.49 -9.67
CA CYS A 197 -5.23 -2.99 -10.77
C CYS A 197 -4.20 -4.00 -11.30
N GLY A 198 -4.11 -5.21 -10.71
CA GLY A 198 -3.16 -6.24 -11.15
C GLY A 198 -1.70 -5.89 -10.82
N THR A 199 -1.45 -5.20 -9.72
CA THR A 199 -0.11 -4.85 -9.22
C THR A 199 0.26 -5.66 -7.98
N VAL A 200 1.53 -5.69 -7.64
CA VAL A 200 2.03 -6.18 -6.35
C VAL A 200 1.87 -5.06 -5.32
N GLY A 201 1.36 -5.39 -4.12
CA GLY A 201 1.24 -4.42 -3.03
C GLY A 201 1.57 -5.05 -1.69
N LEU A 202 2.43 -4.39 -0.92
CA LEU A 202 2.83 -4.85 0.41
C LEU A 202 2.32 -3.90 1.49
N LYS A 203 1.59 -4.43 2.44
CA LYS A 203 1.43 -3.84 3.77
C LYS A 203 2.52 -4.43 4.67
N PRO A 204 3.57 -3.70 5.05
CA PRO A 204 4.56 -4.20 5.98
C PRO A 204 3.99 -4.47 7.38
N SER A 205 4.78 -5.06 8.24
CA SER A 205 4.52 -5.14 9.67
C SER A 205 4.33 -3.74 10.26
N TYR A 206 3.37 -3.59 11.18
CA TYR A 206 3.19 -2.32 11.88
C TYR A 206 4.48 -1.93 12.62
N GLY A 207 4.95 -0.72 12.38
CA GLY A 207 6.22 -0.23 12.92
C GLY A 207 7.48 -0.55 12.10
N ARG A 208 7.40 -1.36 11.02
CA ARG A 208 8.54 -1.61 10.12
C ARG A 208 8.96 -0.34 9.37
N VAL A 209 8.00 0.48 9.00
CA VAL A 209 8.17 1.74 8.27
C VAL A 209 7.63 2.87 9.14
N SER A 210 8.38 3.98 9.22
CA SER A 210 7.97 5.16 9.98
C SER A 210 6.69 5.78 9.43
N ARG A 211 5.81 6.21 10.34
CA ARG A 211 4.58 6.98 10.05
C ARG A 211 4.77 8.49 10.20
N ALA A 212 5.99 8.96 10.55
CA ALA A 212 6.26 10.39 10.65
C ALA A 212 6.04 11.08 9.30
N GLY A 213 5.18 12.10 9.30
CA GLY A 213 4.76 12.80 8.09
C GLY A 213 3.61 12.13 7.31
N LEU A 214 3.04 11.03 7.81
CA LEU A 214 1.77 10.49 7.32
C LEU A 214 0.60 11.25 7.95
N VAL A 215 -0.32 11.72 7.13
CA VAL A 215 -1.61 12.27 7.59
C VAL A 215 -2.42 11.13 8.20
N ALA A 216 -2.59 11.15 9.52
CA ALA A 216 -3.12 10.04 10.27
C ALA A 216 -4.63 9.84 10.04
N TYR A 217 -5.01 8.60 9.72
CA TYR A 217 -6.38 8.11 9.76
C TYR A 217 -6.63 7.39 11.09
N ALA A 218 -6.01 6.23 11.30
CA ALA A 218 -6.12 5.45 12.53
C ALA A 218 -4.72 5.05 13.01
N SER A 219 -4.21 5.76 14.01
CA SER A 219 -2.80 5.72 14.41
C SER A 219 -2.30 4.35 14.84
N SER A 220 -3.18 3.47 15.33
CA SER A 220 -2.82 2.10 15.73
C SER A 220 -2.90 1.07 14.59
N LEU A 221 -3.30 1.50 13.38
CA LEU A 221 -3.52 0.63 12.21
C LEU A 221 -2.75 1.09 10.97
N ASP A 222 -2.55 2.41 10.80
CA ASP A 222 -1.92 3.00 9.63
C ASP A 222 -0.53 2.42 9.39
N THR A 223 -0.27 1.96 8.16
CA THR A 223 1.02 1.43 7.73
C THR A 223 1.35 2.02 6.35
N VAL A 224 2.60 2.42 6.14
CA VAL A 224 3.09 2.89 4.83
C VAL A 224 3.78 1.72 4.12
N GLY A 225 3.52 1.55 2.82
CA GLY A 225 4.12 0.46 2.07
C GLY A 225 4.10 0.68 0.55
N PRO A 226 4.87 -0.14 -0.19
CA PRO A 226 5.08 -0.01 -1.62
C PRO A 226 4.03 -0.75 -2.46
N LEU A 227 3.87 -0.23 -3.71
CA LEU A 227 3.22 -0.89 -4.83
C LEU A 227 4.19 -0.89 -6.03
N SER A 228 4.19 -1.96 -6.83
CA SER A 228 5.03 -2.15 -8.00
C SER A 228 4.43 -3.21 -8.94
N MET A 229 5.05 -3.43 -10.10
CA MET A 229 4.65 -4.54 -10.99
C MET A 229 5.31 -5.87 -10.62
N SER A 230 6.42 -5.85 -9.87
CA SER A 230 7.14 -7.06 -9.48
C SER A 230 7.39 -7.13 -7.97
N VAL A 231 7.44 -8.36 -7.45
CA VAL A 231 7.79 -8.63 -6.04
C VAL A 231 9.20 -8.13 -5.72
N ARG A 232 10.15 -8.24 -6.68
CA ARG A 232 11.52 -7.76 -6.53
C ARG A 232 11.59 -6.23 -6.39
N ASP A 233 10.85 -5.49 -7.21
CA ASP A 233 10.80 -4.03 -7.11
C ASP A 233 10.11 -3.58 -5.81
N CYS A 234 9.08 -4.32 -5.37
CA CYS A 234 8.42 -4.11 -4.08
C CYS A 234 9.40 -4.29 -2.90
N ALA A 235 10.26 -5.32 -2.98
CA ALA A 235 11.32 -5.56 -2.00
C ALA A 235 12.35 -4.43 -1.98
N ALA A 236 12.80 -3.96 -3.16
CA ALA A 236 13.74 -2.84 -3.27
C ALA A 236 13.16 -1.54 -2.68
N ALA A 237 11.88 -1.30 -2.89
CA ALA A 237 11.21 -0.16 -2.27
C ALA A 237 11.16 -0.28 -0.74
N LEU A 238 10.86 -1.49 -0.21
CA LEU A 238 10.86 -1.71 1.25
C LEU A 238 12.26 -1.55 1.85
N ASP A 239 13.31 -2.04 1.19
CA ASP A 239 14.70 -1.83 1.61
C ASP A 239 15.02 -0.35 1.78
N ALA A 240 14.53 0.50 0.87
CA ALA A 240 14.78 1.93 0.92
C ALA A 240 14.01 2.64 2.04
N ILE A 241 12.76 2.24 2.34
CA ILE A 241 11.89 2.98 3.27
C ILE A 241 11.81 2.39 4.68
N ALA A 242 12.22 1.12 4.89
CA ALA A 242 12.17 0.46 6.19
C ALA A 242 13.22 1.01 7.17
N GLY A 243 12.93 0.89 8.46
CA GLY A 243 13.88 1.21 9.53
C GLY A 243 13.29 2.07 10.63
N CYS A 244 13.97 2.06 11.78
CA CYS A 244 13.58 2.84 12.96
C CYS A 244 13.66 4.35 12.70
N SER A 245 12.80 5.10 13.35
CA SER A 245 12.75 6.55 13.32
C SER A 245 12.52 7.13 14.72
N GLU A 246 13.29 8.14 15.09
CA GLU A 246 13.08 8.90 16.33
C GLU A 246 11.84 9.80 16.28
N ASN A 247 11.33 10.08 15.08
CA ASN A 247 10.14 10.92 14.87
C ASN A 247 8.83 10.14 15.01
N ASP A 248 8.88 8.80 15.14
CA ASP A 248 7.72 7.94 15.29
C ASP A 248 7.90 6.97 16.46
N ALA A 249 7.22 7.24 17.56
CA ALA A 249 7.24 6.40 18.77
C ALA A 249 6.70 4.96 18.54
N THR A 250 6.03 4.70 17.42
CA THR A 250 5.55 3.37 17.03
C THR A 250 6.50 2.62 16.12
N SER A 251 7.58 3.26 15.69
CA SER A 251 8.62 2.64 14.86
C SER A 251 9.40 1.58 15.65
N ALA A 252 9.49 0.38 15.11
CA ALA A 252 10.16 -0.75 15.77
C ALA A 252 11.68 -0.58 15.69
N SER A 253 12.37 -0.82 16.83
CA SER A 253 13.84 -0.86 16.87
C SER A 253 14.41 -2.03 16.06
N GLY A 254 15.67 -1.92 15.62
CA GLY A 254 16.35 -2.99 14.90
C GLY A 254 16.40 -4.31 15.67
N ASP A 255 16.58 -4.26 16.99
CA ASP A 255 16.59 -5.45 17.85
C ASP A 255 15.24 -6.18 17.86
N VAL A 256 14.13 -5.44 17.98
CA VAL A 256 12.78 -6.02 17.94
C VAL A 256 12.51 -6.67 16.59
N THR A 257 12.91 -6.03 15.49
CA THR A 257 12.70 -6.56 14.13
C THR A 257 13.52 -7.81 13.88
N ARG A 258 14.76 -7.88 14.36
CA ARG A 258 15.65 -9.07 14.27
C ARG A 258 15.12 -10.25 15.08
N ILE A 259 14.83 -10.06 16.36
CA ILE A 259 14.36 -11.11 17.27
C ILE A 259 13.09 -11.77 16.72
N ARG A 260 12.12 -10.98 16.25
CA ARG A 260 10.86 -11.51 15.72
C ARG A 260 11.00 -12.13 14.33
N ALA A 261 11.94 -11.69 13.51
CA ALA A 261 12.26 -12.33 12.24
C ALA A 261 13.04 -13.66 12.38
N GLY A 262 13.43 -14.03 13.60
CA GLY A 262 14.21 -15.25 13.86
C GLY A 262 15.68 -15.15 13.43
N VAL A 263 16.20 -13.92 13.21
CA VAL A 263 17.61 -13.66 12.88
C VAL A 263 18.42 -13.62 14.17
N GLY A 264 19.49 -14.43 14.24
CA GLY A 264 20.36 -14.50 15.42
C GLY A 264 21.02 -13.17 15.76
N ALA A 265 21.38 -13.01 17.04
CA ALA A 265 22.00 -11.77 17.55
C ALA A 265 23.38 -11.46 16.96
N ASP A 266 24.04 -12.45 16.34
CA ASP A 266 25.41 -12.34 15.82
C ASP A 266 25.50 -11.93 14.34
N ASP A 267 24.37 -11.77 13.63
CA ASP A 267 24.37 -11.24 12.25
C ASP A 267 24.37 -9.71 12.28
N ASP A 268 25.55 -9.10 12.14
CA ASP A 268 25.76 -7.65 12.18
C ASP A 268 25.00 -6.85 11.10
N ALA A 269 24.47 -7.49 10.07
CA ALA A 269 23.54 -6.92 9.11
C ALA A 269 22.60 -8.02 8.59
N ALA A 270 21.29 -7.94 8.89
CA ALA A 270 20.33 -8.70 8.13
C ALA A 270 20.48 -8.31 6.64
N PRO A 271 20.56 -9.29 5.70
CA PRO A 271 20.64 -8.97 4.29
C PRO A 271 19.42 -8.15 3.87
N SER A 272 19.58 -7.26 2.89
CA SER A 272 18.44 -6.56 2.29
C SER A 272 17.44 -7.57 1.73
N PHE A 273 16.18 -7.18 1.60
CA PHE A 273 15.15 -8.06 1.02
C PHE A 273 15.51 -8.46 -0.42
N VAL A 274 16.12 -7.55 -1.20
CA VAL A 274 16.59 -7.83 -2.56
C VAL A 274 17.75 -8.84 -2.56
N GLU A 275 18.72 -8.71 -1.63
CA GLU A 275 19.82 -9.68 -1.50
C GLU A 275 19.32 -11.05 -1.06
N ALA A 276 18.33 -11.08 -0.15
CA ALA A 276 17.70 -12.34 0.27
C ALA A 276 17.03 -13.05 -0.92
N LEU A 277 16.34 -12.30 -1.80
CA LEU A 277 15.76 -12.84 -3.03
C LEU A 277 16.83 -13.31 -4.02
N ALA A 278 17.92 -12.57 -4.22
CA ALA A 278 19.00 -12.97 -5.11
C ALA A 278 19.69 -14.27 -4.65
N ARG A 279 19.85 -14.45 -3.32
CA ARG A 279 20.36 -15.70 -2.74
C ARG A 279 19.38 -16.86 -2.98
N ALA A 280 18.07 -16.64 -2.80
CA ALA A 280 17.05 -17.63 -3.09
C ALA A 280 17.10 -18.06 -4.57
N ASP A 281 17.14 -17.10 -5.51
CA ASP A 281 17.25 -17.38 -6.95
C ASP A 281 18.46 -18.26 -7.28
N THR A 282 19.63 -18.03 -6.66
CA THR A 282 20.83 -18.83 -6.89
C THR A 282 20.73 -20.23 -6.32
N MET A 283 20.09 -20.40 -5.16
CA MET A 283 19.87 -21.71 -4.54
C MET A 283 18.80 -22.51 -5.29
N ASP A 284 17.76 -21.83 -5.78
CA ASP A 284 16.62 -22.43 -6.47
C ASP A 284 16.86 -22.65 -7.96
N ALA A 285 17.89 -22.05 -8.57
CA ALA A 285 18.22 -22.17 -9.99
C ALA A 285 18.38 -23.63 -10.49
N SER A 286 18.64 -24.58 -9.59
CA SER A 286 18.71 -26.02 -9.85
C SER A 286 17.46 -26.80 -9.43
N SER A 287 16.48 -26.17 -8.78
CA SER A 287 15.31 -26.83 -8.23
C SER A 287 14.04 -26.49 -9.04
N SER A 288 13.32 -27.53 -9.45
CA SER A 288 11.97 -27.38 -10.01
C SER A 288 10.91 -27.06 -8.92
N LYS A 289 11.29 -27.05 -7.65
CA LYS A 289 10.40 -26.87 -6.49
C LYS A 289 10.97 -25.88 -5.46
N PRO A 290 11.03 -24.58 -5.80
CA PRO A 290 11.64 -23.54 -4.94
C PRO A 290 10.92 -23.36 -3.60
N LEU A 291 9.66 -23.82 -3.48
CA LEU A 291 8.87 -23.73 -2.26
C LEU A 291 8.79 -25.07 -1.49
N ASN A 292 9.70 -26.00 -1.77
CA ASN A 292 9.72 -27.29 -1.05
C ASN A 292 9.86 -27.07 0.47
N GLY A 293 8.94 -27.68 1.23
CA GLY A 293 8.87 -27.55 2.69
C GLY A 293 8.07 -26.32 3.19
N THR A 294 7.67 -25.41 2.32
CA THR A 294 6.83 -24.25 2.69
C THR A 294 5.40 -24.71 3.00
N ARG A 295 4.84 -24.25 4.13
CA ARG A 295 3.50 -24.58 4.61
C ARG A 295 2.58 -23.36 4.42
N VAL A 296 1.51 -23.53 3.65
CA VAL A 296 0.54 -22.48 3.33
C VAL A 296 -0.83 -22.85 3.91
N GLY A 297 -1.41 -21.98 4.73
CA GLY A 297 -2.77 -22.13 5.26
C GLY A 297 -3.78 -21.32 4.49
N LEU A 298 -4.67 -21.92 3.68
CA LEU A 298 -5.77 -21.22 3.03
C LEU A 298 -6.89 -20.94 4.04
N LEU A 299 -7.23 -19.67 4.25
CA LEU A 299 -8.26 -19.26 5.20
C LEU A 299 -9.65 -19.63 4.69
N ARG A 300 -10.31 -20.60 5.33
CA ARG A 300 -11.63 -21.13 4.93
C ARG A 300 -12.68 -20.04 4.87
N GLU A 301 -12.72 -19.14 5.85
CA GLU A 301 -13.70 -18.06 5.98
C GLU A 301 -13.66 -17.08 4.80
N THR A 302 -12.57 -17.06 4.04
CA THR A 302 -12.38 -16.18 2.89
C THR A 302 -12.78 -16.81 1.55
N MET A 303 -13.25 -18.07 1.58
CA MET A 303 -13.66 -18.84 0.40
C MET A 303 -15.16 -19.15 0.39
N ASP A 304 -15.95 -18.47 1.25
CA ASP A 304 -17.40 -18.66 1.34
C ASP A 304 -18.09 -18.24 0.04
N GLU A 305 -18.82 -19.17 -0.56
CA GLU A 305 -19.56 -18.97 -1.82
C GLU A 305 -20.69 -17.94 -1.76
N ASN A 306 -21.18 -17.63 -0.56
CA ASN A 306 -22.22 -16.61 -0.37
C ASN A 306 -21.66 -15.18 -0.25
N GLY A 307 -20.36 -15.02 -0.07
CA GLY A 307 -19.73 -13.72 0.17
C GLY A 307 -18.59 -13.37 -0.80
N VAL A 308 -18.16 -14.32 -1.64
CA VAL A 308 -17.02 -14.16 -2.54
C VAL A 308 -17.40 -14.57 -3.96
N ASP A 309 -17.12 -13.73 -4.94
CA ASP A 309 -17.40 -14.01 -6.35
C ASP A 309 -16.76 -15.32 -6.82
N ALA A 310 -17.47 -16.09 -7.65
CA ALA A 310 -17.00 -17.37 -8.15
C ALA A 310 -15.63 -17.24 -8.86
N CYS A 311 -15.48 -16.23 -9.72
CA CYS A 311 -14.21 -15.98 -10.43
C CYS A 311 -13.04 -15.69 -9.49
N VAL A 312 -13.27 -15.05 -8.33
CA VAL A 312 -12.24 -14.81 -7.31
C VAL A 312 -11.84 -16.12 -6.66
N ARG A 313 -12.82 -16.96 -6.26
CA ARG A 313 -12.54 -18.27 -5.67
C ARG A 313 -11.77 -19.18 -6.62
N GLU A 314 -12.17 -19.27 -7.88
CA GLU A 314 -11.51 -20.05 -8.92
C GLU A 314 -10.05 -19.62 -9.12
N ARG A 315 -9.81 -18.32 -9.18
CA ARG A 315 -8.46 -17.74 -9.35
C ARG A 315 -7.57 -18.00 -8.13
N VAL A 316 -8.12 -17.91 -6.92
CA VAL A 316 -7.37 -18.21 -5.70
C VAL A 316 -7.11 -19.71 -5.56
N THR A 317 -8.08 -20.57 -5.93
CA THR A 317 -7.85 -22.03 -5.96
C THR A 317 -6.71 -22.38 -6.94
N ALA A 318 -6.74 -21.85 -8.15
CA ALA A 318 -5.65 -22.04 -9.12
C ALA A 318 -4.29 -21.49 -8.60
N ALA A 319 -4.31 -20.40 -7.82
CA ALA A 319 -3.09 -19.89 -7.17
C ALA A 319 -2.55 -20.87 -6.10
N MET A 320 -3.43 -21.55 -5.36
CA MET A 320 -3.00 -22.59 -4.40
C MET A 320 -2.40 -23.79 -5.14
N GLU A 321 -3.02 -24.28 -6.19
CA GLU A 321 -2.48 -25.35 -7.04
C GLU A 321 -1.09 -24.98 -7.62
N ARG A 322 -0.93 -23.71 -8.01
CA ARG A 322 0.39 -23.21 -8.48
C ARG A 322 1.45 -23.25 -7.37
N LEU A 323 1.11 -22.88 -6.14
CA LEU A 323 2.02 -22.98 -5.00
C LEU A 323 2.40 -24.45 -4.71
N GLU A 324 1.46 -25.39 -4.87
CA GLU A 324 1.75 -26.83 -4.72
C GLU A 324 2.66 -27.34 -5.84
N MET A 325 2.49 -26.91 -7.08
CA MET A 325 3.40 -27.21 -8.19
C MET A 325 4.84 -26.72 -7.89
N LEU A 326 4.98 -25.59 -7.22
CA LEU A 326 6.26 -25.04 -6.75
C LEU A 326 6.83 -25.80 -5.53
N GLY A 327 6.09 -26.76 -4.96
CA GLY A 327 6.54 -27.62 -3.87
C GLY A 327 6.01 -27.24 -2.47
N ALA A 328 5.17 -26.20 -2.38
CA ALA A 328 4.52 -25.87 -1.12
C ALA A 328 3.47 -26.94 -0.74
N ARG A 329 3.19 -27.04 0.56
CA ARG A 329 2.07 -27.82 1.09
C ARG A 329 0.95 -26.86 1.48
N VAL A 330 -0.20 -26.98 0.80
CA VAL A 330 -1.38 -26.16 1.07
C VAL A 330 -2.39 -26.94 1.90
N GLU A 331 -2.90 -26.32 2.96
CA GLU A 331 -3.95 -26.88 3.82
C GLU A 331 -5.02 -25.82 4.10
N GLU A 332 -6.30 -26.19 4.13
CA GLU A 332 -7.34 -25.31 4.65
C GLU A 332 -7.23 -25.15 6.16
N VAL A 333 -7.42 -23.93 6.63
CA VAL A 333 -7.42 -23.60 8.05
C VAL A 333 -8.53 -22.62 8.40
N SER A 334 -9.10 -22.76 9.59
CA SER A 334 -10.12 -21.85 10.12
C SER A 334 -9.53 -20.90 11.16
N VAL A 335 -9.98 -19.64 11.11
CA VAL A 335 -9.76 -18.60 12.13
C VAL A 335 -11.14 -18.21 12.66
N PRO A 336 -11.64 -18.84 13.75
CA PRO A 336 -13.01 -18.64 14.24
C PRO A 336 -13.37 -17.19 14.54
N SER A 337 -12.38 -16.36 14.92
CA SER A 337 -12.58 -14.93 15.16
C SER A 337 -12.57 -14.07 13.89
N PHE A 338 -12.34 -14.63 12.71
CA PHE A 338 -12.19 -13.90 11.44
C PHE A 338 -13.33 -12.91 11.18
N GLY A 339 -14.58 -13.36 11.39
CA GLY A 339 -15.78 -12.54 11.18
C GLY A 339 -15.92 -11.36 12.14
N LEU A 340 -15.17 -11.32 13.25
CA LEU A 340 -15.14 -10.18 14.17
C LEU A 340 -14.28 -9.03 13.64
N GLY A 341 -13.44 -9.25 12.63
CA GLY A 341 -12.46 -8.29 12.16
C GLY A 341 -13.10 -7.03 11.58
N LEU A 342 -14.04 -7.17 10.68
CA LEU A 342 -14.65 -6.04 10.00
C LEU A 342 -15.37 -5.07 10.98
N PRO A 343 -16.29 -5.53 11.87
CA PRO A 343 -16.90 -4.63 12.85
C PRO A 343 -15.89 -4.04 13.85
N ALA A 344 -14.89 -4.81 14.31
CA ALA A 344 -13.85 -4.31 15.19
C ALA A 344 -13.01 -3.21 14.53
N TYR A 345 -12.63 -3.41 13.26
CA TYR A 345 -11.90 -2.43 12.48
C TYR A 345 -12.65 -1.10 12.37
N TYR A 346 -13.93 -1.12 11.95
CA TYR A 346 -14.70 0.12 11.76
C TYR A 346 -14.95 0.87 13.07
N VAL A 347 -15.09 0.18 14.19
CA VAL A 347 -15.19 0.81 15.51
C VAL A 347 -13.86 1.47 15.90
N ILE A 348 -12.75 0.75 15.81
CA ILE A 348 -11.41 1.27 16.19
C ILE A 348 -11.00 2.40 15.25
N ALA A 349 -11.03 2.17 13.94
CA ALA A 349 -10.58 3.14 12.94
C ALA A 349 -11.39 4.44 13.00
N SER A 350 -12.72 4.36 13.11
CA SER A 350 -13.58 5.54 13.23
C SER A 350 -13.33 6.29 14.54
N SER A 351 -13.11 5.58 15.64
CA SER A 351 -12.81 6.18 16.95
C SER A 351 -11.49 6.96 16.90
N GLU A 352 -10.45 6.36 16.34
CA GLU A 352 -9.14 7.03 16.18
C GLU A 352 -9.21 8.18 15.16
N ALA A 353 -9.99 8.04 14.08
CA ALA A 353 -10.24 9.11 13.13
C ALA A 353 -10.90 10.32 13.78
N SER A 354 -11.90 10.13 14.65
CA SER A 354 -12.57 11.24 15.32
C SER A 354 -11.59 12.07 16.17
N SER A 355 -10.60 11.42 16.81
CA SER A 355 -9.52 12.07 17.54
C SER A 355 -8.48 12.71 16.59
N ASN A 356 -7.99 11.96 15.61
CA ASN A 356 -6.94 12.42 14.69
C ASN A 356 -7.38 13.61 13.84
N LEU A 357 -8.63 13.61 13.34
CA LEU A 357 -9.14 14.69 12.50
C LEU A 357 -9.63 15.92 13.30
N SER A 358 -9.59 15.88 14.64
CA SER A 358 -9.89 17.05 15.47
C SER A 358 -8.92 18.22 15.25
N ARG A 359 -7.72 17.95 14.75
CA ARG A 359 -6.68 18.95 14.44
C ARG A 359 -7.01 19.87 13.26
N TYR A 360 -7.96 19.49 12.40
CA TYR A 360 -8.40 20.30 11.26
C TYR A 360 -9.51 21.25 11.70
N ASP A 361 -9.09 22.35 12.31
CA ASP A 361 -9.95 23.33 12.99
C ASP A 361 -10.05 24.69 12.26
N GLY A 362 -9.29 24.86 11.16
CA GLY A 362 -9.22 26.11 10.41
C GLY A 362 -8.40 27.21 11.09
N VAL A 363 -7.59 26.86 12.13
CA VAL A 363 -6.78 27.83 12.88
C VAL A 363 -5.30 27.72 12.54
N ARG A 364 -4.73 26.50 12.62
CA ARG A 364 -3.29 26.27 12.58
C ARG A 364 -2.75 26.12 11.17
N TYR A 365 -3.47 25.41 10.30
CA TYR A 365 -3.11 25.11 8.90
C TYR A 365 -4.34 24.64 8.12
N GLY A 366 -4.22 24.56 6.81
CA GLY A 366 -5.31 24.17 5.92
C GLY A 366 -6.28 25.31 5.65
N GLN A 367 -7.41 24.98 5.05
CA GLN A 367 -8.44 25.95 4.69
C GLN A 367 -9.15 26.48 5.92
N ARG A 368 -9.53 27.75 5.85
CA ARG A 368 -10.25 28.47 6.91
C ARG A 368 -11.52 29.10 6.33
N ASN A 369 -12.67 28.86 6.95
CA ASN A 369 -13.89 29.54 6.56
C ASN A 369 -13.85 31.02 6.97
N GLY A 370 -13.85 31.92 5.96
CA GLY A 370 -13.77 33.38 6.16
C GLY A 370 -15.08 34.05 6.60
N THR A 371 -16.21 33.32 6.60
CA THR A 371 -17.53 33.87 6.95
C THR A 371 -17.92 33.60 8.40
N ALA A 372 -17.08 32.91 9.16
CA ALA A 372 -17.35 32.57 10.55
C ALA A 372 -17.41 33.81 11.45
N SER A 373 -18.47 33.92 12.26
CA SER A 373 -18.71 35.04 13.17
C SER A 373 -18.25 34.75 14.62
N SER A 374 -17.98 33.50 14.92
CA SER A 374 -17.52 33.04 16.23
C SER A 374 -16.50 31.90 16.10
N LEU A 375 -15.79 31.57 17.18
CA LEU A 375 -14.85 30.43 17.20
C LEU A 375 -15.58 29.10 16.91
N ASN A 376 -16.75 28.91 17.49
CA ASN A 376 -17.57 27.72 17.23
C ASN A 376 -18.02 27.64 15.77
N ASP A 377 -18.41 28.76 15.18
CA ASP A 377 -18.75 28.82 13.75
C ASP A 377 -17.54 28.53 12.89
N LEU A 378 -16.36 29.05 13.25
CA LEU A 378 -15.13 28.77 12.52
C LEU A 378 -14.86 27.25 12.44
N TYR A 379 -14.90 26.56 13.56
CA TYR A 379 -14.71 25.11 13.59
C TYR A 379 -15.78 24.37 12.78
N ARG A 380 -17.04 24.68 13.03
CA ARG A 380 -18.18 24.02 12.39
C ARG A 380 -18.19 24.25 10.88
N LEU A 381 -18.09 25.48 10.41
CA LEU A 381 -18.18 25.82 8.98
C LEU A 381 -16.94 25.37 8.21
N THR A 382 -15.75 25.45 8.79
CA THR A 382 -14.51 24.94 8.15
C THR A 382 -14.59 23.42 7.94
N ARG A 383 -14.97 22.68 8.98
CA ARG A 383 -15.08 21.22 8.92
C ARG A 383 -16.23 20.75 8.03
N ASP A 384 -17.35 21.48 8.05
CA ASP A 384 -18.49 21.17 7.18
C ASP A 384 -18.18 21.37 5.70
N ALA A 385 -17.49 22.42 5.35
CA ALA A 385 -17.09 22.70 3.97
C ALA A 385 -15.94 21.81 3.49
N GLY A 386 -15.02 21.43 4.41
CA GLY A 386 -13.78 20.73 4.04
C GLY A 386 -13.87 19.21 4.08
N PHE A 387 -14.81 18.61 4.83
CA PHE A 387 -14.95 17.17 4.93
C PHE A 387 -16.07 16.64 4.04
N GLY A 388 -15.75 15.66 3.19
CA GLY A 388 -16.73 14.92 2.41
C GLY A 388 -17.66 14.04 3.28
N ALA A 389 -18.69 13.48 2.67
CA ALA A 389 -19.75 12.73 3.36
C ALA A 389 -19.21 11.51 4.14
N GLU A 390 -18.29 10.75 3.54
CA GLU A 390 -17.73 9.54 4.16
C GLU A 390 -16.85 9.90 5.39
N VAL A 391 -16.03 10.94 5.28
CA VAL A 391 -15.22 11.42 6.41
C VAL A 391 -16.11 11.85 7.57
N LYS A 392 -17.16 12.63 7.30
CA LYS A 392 -18.16 13.04 8.30
C LYS A 392 -18.81 11.83 8.97
N ARG A 393 -19.21 10.82 8.19
CA ARG A 393 -19.83 9.59 8.69
C ARG A 393 -18.92 8.88 9.69
N ARG A 394 -17.64 8.63 9.32
CA ARG A 394 -16.67 7.93 10.19
C ARG A 394 -16.32 8.73 11.43
N VAL A 395 -16.17 10.06 11.33
CA VAL A 395 -15.95 10.93 12.49
C VAL A 395 -17.14 10.87 13.46
N LEU A 396 -18.38 10.89 12.95
CA LEU A 396 -19.58 10.77 13.79
C LEU A 396 -19.69 9.38 14.44
N MET A 397 -19.45 8.30 13.71
CA MET A 397 -19.41 6.93 14.24
C MET A 397 -18.38 6.80 15.37
N GLY A 398 -17.18 7.34 15.17
CA GLY A 398 -16.12 7.30 16.18
C GLY A 398 -16.43 8.12 17.42
N THR A 399 -16.98 9.31 17.23
CA THR A 399 -17.43 10.17 18.34
C THR A 399 -18.51 9.46 19.17
N TYR A 400 -19.45 8.78 18.53
CA TYR A 400 -20.48 7.99 19.19
C TYR A 400 -19.86 6.82 19.98
N ALA A 401 -18.98 6.03 19.36
CA ALA A 401 -18.34 4.88 19.98
C ALA A 401 -17.47 5.24 21.21
N LEU A 402 -16.92 6.46 21.24
CA LEU A 402 -16.12 6.98 22.35
C LEU A 402 -16.92 7.75 23.40
N SER A 403 -18.22 7.99 23.17
CA SER A 403 -19.03 8.79 24.09
C SER A 403 -19.33 8.06 25.42
N ALA A 404 -19.64 8.83 26.46
CA ALA A 404 -19.94 8.30 27.78
C ALA A 404 -21.09 7.27 27.74
N GLY A 405 -20.88 6.11 28.35
CA GLY A 405 -21.82 4.99 28.33
C GLY A 405 -21.71 4.03 27.15
N TYR A 406 -21.00 4.41 26.07
CA TYR A 406 -20.82 3.56 24.88
C TYR A 406 -19.39 3.02 24.72
N TYR A 407 -18.40 3.62 25.33
CA TYR A 407 -16.99 3.23 25.26
C TYR A 407 -16.78 1.74 25.60
N ASP A 408 -17.32 1.25 26.71
CA ASP A 408 -17.21 -0.15 27.10
C ASP A 408 -17.98 -1.10 26.17
N ALA A 409 -19.11 -0.64 25.64
CA ALA A 409 -19.96 -1.45 24.77
C ALA A 409 -19.40 -1.61 23.35
N TYR A 410 -18.66 -0.64 22.85
CA TYR A 410 -18.13 -0.64 21.47
C TYR A 410 -16.61 -0.68 21.43
N TYR A 411 -15.91 0.39 21.81
CA TYR A 411 -14.46 0.51 21.62
C TYR A 411 -13.68 -0.57 22.39
N LYS A 412 -13.98 -0.77 23.65
CA LYS A 412 -13.33 -1.79 24.48
C LYS A 412 -13.57 -3.20 23.95
N ARG A 413 -14.79 -3.52 23.49
CA ARG A 413 -15.09 -4.82 22.87
C ARG A 413 -14.35 -5.01 21.54
N ALA A 414 -14.25 -3.96 20.74
CA ALA A 414 -13.48 -4.00 19.50
C ALA A 414 -11.99 -4.26 19.76
N GLN A 415 -11.39 -3.66 20.81
CA GLN A 415 -10.02 -3.95 21.23
C GLN A 415 -9.86 -5.39 21.76
N GLN A 416 -10.86 -5.94 22.43
CA GLN A 416 -10.84 -7.36 22.84
C GLN A 416 -10.90 -8.30 21.64
N ALA A 417 -11.75 -8.01 20.63
CA ALA A 417 -11.81 -8.75 19.39
C ALA A 417 -10.47 -8.68 18.62
N ARG A 418 -9.87 -7.49 18.54
CA ARG A 418 -8.52 -7.29 17.97
C ARG A 418 -7.48 -8.21 18.62
N LEU A 419 -7.45 -8.26 19.94
CA LEU A 419 -6.51 -9.13 20.67
C LEU A 419 -6.75 -10.61 20.39
N LEU A 420 -8.00 -11.05 20.27
CA LEU A 420 -8.35 -12.43 19.95
C LEU A 420 -7.85 -12.81 18.55
N ILE A 421 -8.15 -11.96 17.55
CA ILE A 421 -7.70 -12.14 16.16
C ILE A 421 -6.17 -12.22 16.09
N SER A 422 -5.47 -11.28 16.73
CA SER A 422 -4.00 -11.26 16.76
C SER A 422 -3.44 -12.60 17.32
N ARG A 423 -3.96 -13.06 18.45
CA ARG A 423 -3.50 -14.32 19.06
C ARG A 423 -3.76 -15.56 18.20
N GLU A 424 -4.90 -15.60 17.51
CA GLU A 424 -5.20 -16.73 16.62
C GLU A 424 -4.28 -16.75 15.39
N LEU A 425 -4.03 -15.58 14.77
CA LEU A 425 -3.12 -15.45 13.64
C LEU A 425 -1.67 -15.76 14.07
N ASP A 426 -1.19 -15.18 15.17
CA ASP A 426 0.16 -15.42 15.71
C ASP A 426 0.39 -16.93 15.95
N ARG A 427 -0.59 -17.61 16.61
CA ARG A 427 -0.47 -19.06 16.86
C ARG A 427 -0.38 -19.87 15.58
N LEU A 428 -1.18 -19.57 14.56
CA LEU A 428 -1.14 -20.30 13.29
C LEU A 428 0.16 -20.09 12.54
N LEU A 429 0.67 -18.86 12.53
CA LEU A 429 1.91 -18.49 11.86
C LEU A 429 3.17 -18.97 12.60
N ASP A 430 3.14 -19.05 13.93
CA ASP A 430 4.28 -19.52 14.69
C ASP A 430 4.38 -21.06 14.76
N GLU A 431 3.22 -21.76 14.82
CA GLU A 431 3.21 -23.21 15.09
C GLU A 431 2.99 -24.06 13.83
N ARG A 432 2.21 -23.57 12.85
CA ARG A 432 1.70 -24.44 11.78
C ARG A 432 2.08 -24.03 10.37
N PHE A 433 2.04 -22.75 10.05
CA PHE A 433 2.18 -22.25 8.69
C PHE A 433 3.28 -21.20 8.58
N ASP A 434 3.95 -21.18 7.44
CA ASP A 434 4.94 -20.15 7.14
C ASP A 434 4.22 -18.88 6.61
N VAL A 435 3.08 -19.08 5.92
CA VAL A 435 2.17 -18.02 5.51
C VAL A 435 0.71 -18.50 5.54
N LEU A 436 -0.23 -17.54 5.72
CA LEU A 436 -1.65 -17.75 5.46
C LEU A 436 -2.01 -17.12 4.12
N ALA A 437 -2.99 -17.70 3.41
CA ALA A 437 -3.43 -17.23 2.10
C ALA A 437 -4.93 -16.92 2.09
N SER A 438 -5.32 -15.90 1.32
CA SER A 438 -6.72 -15.52 1.07
C SER A 438 -6.83 -14.75 -0.25
N PRO A 439 -8.03 -14.54 -0.81
CA PRO A 439 -8.24 -13.43 -1.76
C PRO A 439 -7.90 -12.10 -1.09
N ALA A 440 -7.49 -11.10 -1.88
CA ALA A 440 -7.27 -9.74 -1.37
C ALA A 440 -8.56 -8.91 -1.31
N ALA A 441 -9.59 -9.30 -2.05
CA ALA A 441 -10.92 -8.71 -2.04
C ALA A 441 -11.97 -9.77 -2.39
N PRO A 442 -13.23 -9.62 -1.94
CA PRO A 442 -14.29 -10.60 -2.22
C PRO A 442 -14.78 -10.55 -3.68
N THR A 443 -14.55 -9.46 -4.39
CA THR A 443 -14.99 -9.22 -5.76
C THR A 443 -13.83 -8.76 -6.63
N VAL A 444 -14.00 -8.76 -7.95
CA VAL A 444 -13.16 -7.98 -8.86
C VAL A 444 -13.52 -6.48 -8.77
N ALA A 445 -12.75 -5.61 -9.45
CA ALA A 445 -13.08 -4.19 -9.50
C ALA A 445 -14.48 -3.98 -10.08
N TYR A 446 -15.33 -3.28 -9.34
CA TYR A 446 -16.71 -2.94 -9.71
C TYR A 446 -16.79 -1.61 -10.47
N ARG A 447 -17.97 -1.31 -11.07
CA ARG A 447 -18.14 -0.08 -11.86
C ARG A 447 -18.13 1.17 -10.99
N ILE A 448 -17.63 2.26 -11.54
CA ILE A 448 -17.69 3.60 -10.90
C ILE A 448 -19.17 3.94 -10.65
N GLY A 449 -19.46 4.40 -9.43
CA GLY A 449 -20.81 4.76 -8.97
C GLY A 449 -21.64 3.61 -8.40
N GLU A 450 -21.23 2.36 -8.59
CA GLU A 450 -22.03 1.18 -8.22
C GLU A 450 -22.32 1.08 -6.72
N LYS A 451 -21.32 1.42 -5.87
CA LYS A 451 -21.44 1.31 -4.39
C LYS A 451 -21.54 2.66 -3.68
N THR A 452 -21.58 3.76 -4.38
CA THR A 452 -21.54 5.13 -3.81
C THR A 452 -22.71 5.39 -2.84
N ASN A 453 -23.88 4.81 -3.10
CA ASN A 453 -25.08 4.98 -2.27
C ASN A 453 -25.29 3.84 -1.24
N ASP A 454 -24.38 2.87 -1.18
CA ASP A 454 -24.43 1.73 -0.25
C ASP A 454 -23.10 1.60 0.52
N PRO A 455 -22.92 2.36 1.62
CA PRO A 455 -21.70 2.30 2.43
C PRO A 455 -21.40 0.90 2.99
N LEU A 456 -22.44 0.12 3.31
CA LEU A 456 -22.26 -1.23 3.85
C LEU A 456 -21.63 -2.17 2.82
N SER A 457 -22.12 -2.14 1.59
CA SER A 457 -21.55 -2.91 0.48
C SER A 457 -20.11 -2.49 0.16
N MET A 458 -19.77 -1.21 0.33
CA MET A 458 -18.41 -0.72 0.20
C MET A 458 -17.52 -1.27 1.34
N TYR A 459 -18.01 -1.26 2.59
CA TYR A 459 -17.27 -1.75 3.76
C TYR A 459 -16.99 -3.25 3.71
N LEU A 460 -17.90 -4.05 3.16
CA LEU A 460 -17.69 -5.48 2.97
C LEU A 460 -16.49 -5.79 2.05
N GLY A 461 -16.09 -4.85 1.20
CA GLY A 461 -14.86 -4.95 0.40
C GLY A 461 -13.58 -5.11 1.21
N ASP A 462 -13.57 -4.65 2.48
CA ASP A 462 -12.40 -4.72 3.36
C ASP A 462 -12.32 -6.03 4.19
N LEU A 463 -13.31 -6.92 4.04
CA LEU A 463 -13.46 -8.15 4.84
C LEU A 463 -12.18 -9.01 4.85
N MET A 464 -11.51 -9.13 3.70
CA MET A 464 -10.33 -9.99 3.53
C MET A 464 -9.06 -9.40 4.14
N THR A 465 -8.99 -8.08 4.32
CA THR A 465 -7.74 -7.38 4.60
C THR A 465 -7.60 -6.87 6.03
N VAL A 466 -8.71 -6.49 6.69
CA VAL A 466 -8.68 -5.82 8.01
C VAL A 466 -8.04 -6.65 9.13
N ASN A 467 -8.13 -7.98 9.07
CA ASN A 467 -7.58 -8.84 10.12
C ASN A 467 -6.05 -8.72 10.22
N ALA A 468 -5.36 -8.59 9.09
CA ALA A 468 -3.92 -8.34 9.06
C ALA A 468 -3.54 -6.97 9.64
N ASN A 469 -4.39 -5.93 9.48
CA ASN A 469 -4.17 -4.63 10.13
C ASN A 469 -4.40 -4.70 11.64
N LEU A 470 -5.48 -5.36 12.08
CA LEU A 470 -5.79 -5.53 13.50
C LEU A 470 -4.69 -6.29 14.23
N ALA A 471 -4.13 -7.32 13.62
CA ALA A 471 -3.01 -8.08 14.16
C ALA A 471 -1.64 -7.37 14.02
N GLY A 472 -1.53 -6.41 13.09
CA GLY A 472 -0.27 -5.71 12.81
C GLY A 472 0.71 -6.49 11.91
N VAL A 473 0.36 -7.70 11.48
CA VAL A 473 1.22 -8.59 10.68
C VAL A 473 1.37 -8.12 9.22
N PRO A 474 2.48 -8.44 8.53
CA PRO A 474 2.67 -8.07 7.14
C PRO A 474 1.77 -8.89 6.21
N ALA A 475 1.38 -8.29 5.07
CA ALA A 475 0.64 -8.99 4.04
C ALA A 475 1.02 -8.48 2.65
N LEU A 476 1.31 -9.41 1.75
CA LEU A 476 1.70 -9.17 0.36
C LEU A 476 0.57 -9.62 -0.57
N VAL A 477 0.19 -8.78 -1.52
CA VAL A 477 -0.71 -9.16 -2.61
C VAL A 477 0.09 -9.35 -3.88
N VAL A 478 -0.13 -10.49 -4.54
CA VAL A 478 0.46 -10.81 -5.84
C VAL A 478 -0.67 -11.12 -6.82
N PRO A 479 -0.68 -10.53 -8.02
CA PRO A 479 -1.69 -10.84 -9.03
C PRO A 479 -1.66 -12.31 -9.42
N THR A 480 -2.84 -12.94 -9.51
CA THR A 480 -2.97 -14.30 -10.04
C THR A 480 -2.91 -14.29 -11.56
N PRO A 481 -2.35 -15.32 -12.21
CA PRO A 481 -2.47 -15.48 -13.65
C PRO A 481 -3.94 -15.59 -14.08
N PRO A 482 -4.32 -15.21 -15.32
CA PRO A 482 -5.65 -15.51 -15.86
C PRO A 482 -5.88 -17.02 -15.91
N THR A 483 -7.11 -17.46 -15.66
CA THR A 483 -7.52 -18.85 -15.85
C THR A 483 -8.24 -19.00 -17.19
N GLY A 484 -7.80 -19.94 -18.04
CA GLY A 484 -8.45 -20.21 -19.33
C GLY A 484 -8.28 -19.10 -20.38
N ASP A 485 -9.21 -19.07 -21.35
CA ASP A 485 -9.27 -18.08 -22.46
C ASP A 485 -9.80 -16.71 -22.02
N ASP A 486 -9.99 -16.50 -20.71
CA ASP A 486 -10.59 -15.30 -20.12
C ASP A 486 -9.66 -14.08 -20.22
N SER A 487 -9.40 -13.73 -21.45
CA SER A 487 -8.64 -12.53 -21.80
C SER A 487 -9.37 -11.22 -21.44
N GLU A 488 -10.62 -11.26 -21.01
CA GLU A 488 -11.45 -10.09 -20.65
C GLU A 488 -11.71 -9.94 -19.16
N THR A 489 -11.22 -10.86 -18.31
CA THR A 489 -11.48 -10.80 -16.87
C THR A 489 -10.59 -9.77 -16.16
N MET A 490 -11.19 -9.06 -15.19
CA MET A 490 -10.48 -8.14 -14.31
C MET A 490 -9.42 -8.86 -13.45
N PRO A 491 -8.34 -8.19 -13.05
CA PRO A 491 -7.34 -8.76 -12.17
C PRO A 491 -7.92 -9.26 -10.84
N VAL A 492 -7.31 -10.32 -10.31
CA VAL A 492 -7.53 -10.86 -8.97
C VAL A 492 -6.17 -11.03 -8.29
N GLY A 493 -6.04 -10.59 -7.04
CA GLY A 493 -4.84 -10.76 -6.24
C GLY A 493 -5.02 -11.83 -5.17
N VAL A 494 -4.03 -12.71 -5.03
CA VAL A 494 -3.89 -13.55 -3.84
C VAL A 494 -3.12 -12.78 -2.77
N GLN A 495 -3.63 -12.77 -1.55
CA GLN A 495 -3.00 -12.20 -0.38
C GLN A 495 -2.24 -13.28 0.39
N LEU A 496 -0.97 -13.06 0.67
CA LEU A 496 -0.12 -13.85 1.54
C LEU A 496 0.11 -13.08 2.84
N ILE A 497 -0.25 -13.65 3.99
CA ILE A 497 -0.12 -13.05 5.32
C ILE A 497 0.99 -13.77 6.06
N GLY A 498 2.02 -13.04 6.50
CA GLY A 498 3.18 -13.57 7.19
C GLY A 498 3.19 -13.26 8.68
N ARG A 499 4.16 -13.86 9.40
CA ARG A 499 4.40 -13.50 10.81
C ARG A 499 4.94 -12.08 10.95
N MET A 500 4.79 -11.50 12.11
CA MET A 500 5.29 -10.16 12.42
C MET A 500 6.78 -10.03 12.10
N PHE A 501 7.15 -9.07 11.26
CA PHE A 501 8.48 -8.82 10.72
C PHE A 501 9.03 -9.92 9.78
N GLY A 502 8.17 -10.79 9.26
CA GLY A 502 8.49 -11.88 8.34
C GLY A 502 8.38 -11.52 6.85
N GLU A 503 8.62 -10.27 6.47
CA GLU A 503 8.47 -9.82 5.07
C GLU A 503 9.37 -10.58 4.09
N SER A 504 10.55 -11.02 4.51
CA SER A 504 11.48 -11.81 3.68
C SER A 504 10.84 -13.09 3.15
N GLU A 505 10.07 -13.78 4.00
CA GLU A 505 9.39 -15.01 3.61
C GLU A 505 8.23 -14.73 2.65
N LEU A 506 7.49 -13.64 2.87
CA LEU A 506 6.45 -13.18 1.93
C LEU A 506 7.03 -12.87 0.55
N PHE A 507 8.18 -12.18 0.50
CA PHE A 507 8.86 -11.88 -0.75
C PHE A 507 9.36 -13.15 -1.43
N ARG A 508 9.97 -14.09 -0.70
CA ARG A 508 10.45 -15.36 -1.24
C ARG A 508 9.32 -16.14 -1.92
N ILE A 509 8.20 -16.33 -1.21
CA ILE A 509 7.05 -17.08 -1.72
C ILE A 509 6.40 -16.33 -2.89
N GLY A 510 6.16 -15.02 -2.73
CA GLY A 510 5.55 -14.20 -3.75
C GLY A 510 6.39 -14.09 -5.03
N HIS A 511 7.72 -14.02 -4.90
CA HIS A 511 8.65 -13.99 -6.04
C HIS A 511 8.65 -15.32 -6.80
N ALA A 512 8.75 -16.44 -6.10
CA ALA A 512 8.64 -17.76 -6.71
C ALA A 512 7.28 -17.94 -7.41
N PHE A 513 6.19 -17.47 -6.77
CA PHE A 513 4.85 -17.52 -7.36
C PHE A 513 4.73 -16.65 -8.63
N GLN A 514 5.34 -15.47 -8.67
CA GLN A 514 5.24 -14.55 -9.82
C GLN A 514 6.03 -15.03 -11.03
N ASN A 515 7.17 -15.71 -10.84
CA ASN A 515 8.15 -16.02 -11.88
C ASN A 515 7.98 -17.40 -12.55
N LEU A 516 6.96 -18.19 -12.21
CA LEU A 516 6.70 -19.50 -12.82
C LEU A 516 6.04 -19.41 -14.20
#